data_a712aac17298c923ba86e3b96b2adc6d
#
_entry.id   a712aac17298c923ba86e3b96b2adc6d
#
_cell.length_a   1.000
_cell.length_b   1.000
_cell.length_c   1.000
_cell.angle_alpha   90.00
_cell.angle_beta   90.00
_cell.angle_gamma   90.00
#
_symmetry.space_group_name_H-M   'P 1'
#
loop_
_entity.id
_entity.type
_entity.pdbx_description
1 polymer ?
#
loop_
_entity_poly.entity_id
_entity_poly.type
_entity_poly.pdbx_seq_one_letter_code
_entity_poly.pdbx_strand_id
1 'polypeptide(L)'
;ELVKRVKELDSALEVIIISGYAHFEYAQQAISYGVGHYLLKPVNKGELTATLQKLQKKIGERKESELNHQELVNKAKRDDDHLRANLIDRLLDQPDMPVSQDTLTSIYHLKARQGVYQAFCVKVDYGRKIISGGRMDGTTGMAGEREISSTSSEVLMEKVREALERNLKNDSRELILLIRDDYCYGILNYPESEKESIRRSMKSSLTQM
;
A
#
# COMPACT_ATOMS: atom_id res chain seq x y z
N GLU A 1 28.66 26.64 3.68
CA GLU A 1 28.99 25.21 3.86
C GLU A 1 27.84 24.45 4.56
N LEU A 2 27.48 24.82 5.81
CA LEU A 2 26.45 24.12 6.60
C LEU A 2 25.08 24.06 5.87
N VAL A 3 24.59 25.18 5.39
CA VAL A 3 23.29 25.27 4.69
C VAL A 3 23.27 24.39 3.44
N LYS A 4 24.35 24.37 2.67
CA LYS A 4 24.48 23.51 1.50
C LYS A 4 24.34 22.03 1.89
N ARG A 5 25.05 21.55 2.91
CA ARG A 5 24.98 20.17 3.38
C ARG A 5 23.59 19.80 3.91
N VAL A 6 22.94 20.72 4.64
CA VAL A 6 21.58 20.50 5.14
C VAL A 6 20.57 20.34 3.98
N LYS A 7 20.69 21.18 2.95
CA LYS A 7 19.82 21.09 1.75
C LYS A 7 20.11 19.88 0.86
N GLU A 8 21.33 19.37 0.89
CA GLU A 8 21.70 18.12 0.22
C GLU A 8 21.09 16.90 0.92
N LEU A 9 20.96 16.93 2.26
CA LEU A 9 20.34 15.88 3.04
C LEU A 9 18.80 15.92 2.95
N ASP A 10 18.24 17.11 3.01
CA ASP A 10 16.79 17.34 2.87
C ASP A 10 16.53 18.66 2.16
N SER A 11 16.24 18.59 0.88
CA SER A 11 15.91 19.76 0.04
C SER A 11 14.63 20.47 0.49
N ALA A 12 13.75 19.76 1.20
CA ALA A 12 12.46 20.23 1.66
C ALA A 12 12.54 21.04 2.96
N LEU A 13 13.65 20.92 3.70
CA LEU A 13 13.85 21.64 4.95
C LEU A 13 13.92 23.15 4.72
N GLU A 14 13.09 23.92 5.43
CA GLU A 14 13.14 25.37 5.37
C GLU A 14 14.16 25.92 6.37
N VAL A 15 14.99 26.86 5.90
CA VAL A 15 16.11 27.42 6.68
C VAL A 15 15.92 28.92 6.80
N ILE A 16 16.03 29.45 8.01
CA ILE A 16 16.10 30.89 8.33
C ILE A 16 17.51 31.20 8.84
N ILE A 17 18.18 32.16 8.26
CA ILE A 17 19.45 32.66 8.79
C ILE A 17 19.18 33.92 9.63
N ILE A 18 19.72 33.96 10.84
CA ILE A 18 19.69 35.15 11.70
C ILE A 18 21.13 35.62 11.92
N SER A 19 21.48 36.82 11.47
CA SER A 19 22.84 37.34 11.48
C SER A 19 22.93 38.77 12.01
N GLY A 20 24.02 39.09 12.67
CA GLY A 20 24.35 40.47 13.02
C GLY A 20 25.02 41.30 11.90
N TYR A 21 25.32 40.66 10.79
CA TYR A 21 26.02 41.27 9.68
C TYR A 21 25.07 41.57 8.52
N ALA A 22 24.97 42.85 8.15
CA ALA A 22 24.17 43.35 7.02
C ALA A 22 24.92 43.28 5.68
N HIS A 23 25.80 42.27 5.46
CA HIS A 23 26.52 42.12 4.22
C HIS A 23 25.65 41.49 3.14
N PHE A 24 25.42 42.23 2.08
CA PHE A 24 24.62 41.80 0.95
C PHE A 24 25.12 40.49 0.32
N GLU A 25 26.44 40.32 0.28
CA GLU A 25 27.09 39.13 -0.28
C GLU A 25 26.69 37.82 0.47
N TYR A 26 26.59 37.88 1.81
CA TYR A 26 26.18 36.70 2.60
C TYR A 26 24.71 36.35 2.40
N ALA A 27 23.85 37.38 2.27
CA ALA A 27 22.45 37.16 1.97
C ALA A 27 22.28 36.56 0.56
N GLN A 28 23.00 37.07 -0.42
CA GLN A 28 23.00 36.57 -1.80
C GLN A 28 23.49 35.12 -1.89
N GLN A 29 24.59 34.80 -1.17
CA GLN A 29 25.09 33.43 -1.06
C GLN A 29 24.05 32.50 -0.38
N ALA A 30 23.41 32.95 0.69
CA ALA A 30 22.37 32.17 1.36
C ALA A 30 21.20 31.84 0.41
N ILE A 31 20.75 32.81 -0.36
CA ILE A 31 19.69 32.64 -1.35
C ILE A 31 20.12 31.62 -2.43
N SER A 32 21.35 31.66 -2.91
CA SER A 32 21.84 30.71 -3.91
C SER A 32 21.86 29.25 -3.41
N TYR A 33 21.93 29.05 -2.09
CA TYR A 33 21.79 27.74 -1.44
C TYR A 33 20.37 27.39 -1.01
N GLY A 34 19.35 28.16 -1.46
CA GLY A 34 17.95 27.86 -1.19
C GLY A 34 17.47 28.26 0.20
N VAL A 35 18.15 29.22 0.87
CA VAL A 35 17.64 29.83 2.10
C VAL A 35 16.54 30.81 1.74
N GLY A 36 15.34 30.58 2.25
CA GLY A 36 14.18 31.42 1.96
C GLY A 36 14.16 32.74 2.72
N HIS A 37 14.84 32.82 3.87
CA HIS A 37 14.73 33.98 4.77
C HIS A 37 16.05 34.27 5.49
N TYR A 38 16.41 35.57 5.49
CA TYR A 38 17.58 36.11 6.16
C TYR A 38 17.13 37.27 7.07
N LEU A 39 17.32 37.17 8.37
CA LEU A 39 16.91 38.17 9.35
C LEU A 39 18.15 38.81 10.00
N LEU A 40 18.09 40.14 10.19
CA LEU A 40 19.16 40.90 10.83
C LEU A 40 18.93 41.05 12.34
N LYS A 41 19.98 40.99 13.12
CA LYS A 41 19.97 41.36 14.54
C LYS A 41 20.05 42.88 14.69
N PRO A 42 19.28 43.48 15.62
CA PRO A 42 18.32 42.87 16.56
C PRO A 42 17.05 42.39 15.84
N VAL A 43 16.63 41.14 16.12
CA VAL A 43 15.47 40.53 15.45
C VAL A 43 14.18 41.24 15.85
N ASN A 44 13.47 41.77 14.89
CA ASN A 44 12.14 42.31 15.11
C ASN A 44 11.13 41.18 15.30
N LYS A 45 10.35 41.22 16.40
CA LYS A 45 9.33 40.21 16.70
C LYS A 45 8.28 40.08 15.58
N GLY A 46 7.84 41.21 15.01
CA GLY A 46 6.87 41.22 13.91
C GLY A 46 7.42 40.56 12.66
N GLU A 47 8.65 40.86 12.27
CA GLU A 47 9.33 40.28 11.10
C GLU A 47 9.54 38.77 11.25
N LEU A 48 10.00 38.33 12.44
CA LEU A 48 10.15 36.90 12.74
C LEU A 48 8.82 36.18 12.67
N THR A 49 7.78 36.75 13.29
CA THR A 49 6.43 36.14 13.30
C THR A 49 5.88 36.03 11.87
N ALA A 50 5.98 37.08 11.07
CA ALA A 50 5.55 37.07 9.69
C ALA A 50 6.30 36.02 8.85
N THR A 51 7.61 35.89 9.05
CA THR A 51 8.46 34.89 8.39
C THR A 51 8.03 33.47 8.77
N LEU A 52 7.84 33.20 10.05
CA LEU A 52 7.38 31.88 10.53
C LEU A 52 6.00 31.52 10.00
N GLN A 53 5.06 32.47 9.95
CA GLN A 53 3.72 32.25 9.38
C GLN A 53 3.79 31.91 7.88
N LYS A 54 4.62 32.62 7.10
CA LYS A 54 4.84 32.29 5.69
C LYS A 54 5.39 30.87 5.50
N LEU A 55 6.36 30.48 6.31
CA LEU A 55 6.94 29.15 6.26
C LEU A 55 5.94 28.08 6.67
N GLN A 56 5.18 28.31 7.74
CA GLN A 56 4.13 27.40 8.18
C GLN A 56 3.10 27.15 7.07
N LYS A 57 2.66 28.22 6.42
CA LYS A 57 1.73 28.13 5.28
C LYS A 57 2.33 27.32 4.13
N LYS A 58 3.55 27.62 3.71
CA LYS A 58 4.26 26.91 2.65
C LYS A 58 4.44 25.42 2.94
N ILE A 59 4.82 25.06 4.17
CA ILE A 59 4.97 23.68 4.60
C ILE A 59 3.60 22.98 4.61
N GLY A 60 2.55 23.65 5.08
CA GLY A 60 1.17 23.12 5.08
C GLY A 60 0.67 22.81 3.69
N GLU A 61 0.78 23.77 2.77
CA GLU A 61 0.36 23.61 1.36
C GLU A 61 1.09 22.46 0.65
N ARG A 62 2.41 22.30 0.94
CA ARG A 62 3.19 21.20 0.37
C ARG A 62 2.73 19.85 0.91
N LYS A 63 2.55 19.73 2.24
CA LYS A 63 2.05 18.49 2.85
C LYS A 63 0.66 18.10 2.33
N GLU A 64 -0.22 19.07 2.18
CA GLU A 64 -1.55 18.84 1.63
C GLU A 64 -1.48 18.36 0.18
N SER A 65 -0.62 18.97 -0.64
CA SER A 65 -0.39 18.54 -2.03
C SER A 65 0.19 17.13 -2.12
N GLU A 66 1.15 16.78 -1.24
CA GLU A 66 1.73 15.45 -1.18
C GLU A 66 0.69 14.39 -0.74
N LEU A 67 -0.15 14.70 0.26
CA LEU A 67 -1.24 13.82 0.71
C LEU A 67 -2.27 13.60 -0.41
N ASN A 68 -2.72 14.68 -1.05
CA ASN A 68 -3.69 14.59 -2.16
C ASN A 68 -3.12 13.77 -3.32
N HIS A 69 -1.85 13.96 -3.66
CA HIS A 69 -1.19 13.16 -4.70
C HIS A 69 -1.16 11.67 -4.31
N GLN A 70 -0.81 11.37 -3.05
CA GLN A 70 -0.74 10.01 -2.54
C GLN A 70 -2.12 9.33 -2.51
N GLU A 71 -3.17 10.07 -2.15
CA GLU A 71 -4.55 9.58 -2.19
C GLU A 71 -5.01 9.26 -3.63
N LEU A 72 -4.70 10.13 -4.60
CA LEU A 72 -5.01 9.89 -6.02
C LEU A 72 -4.29 8.65 -6.55
N VAL A 73 -3.00 8.49 -6.25
CA VAL A 73 -2.24 7.29 -6.64
C VAL A 73 -2.81 6.02 -6.01
N ASN A 74 -3.16 6.08 -4.71
CA ASN A 74 -3.75 4.95 -4.01
C ASN A 74 -5.15 4.60 -4.53
N LYS A 75 -5.94 5.61 -4.92
CA LYS A 75 -7.24 5.40 -5.54
C LYS A 75 -7.11 4.73 -6.90
N ALA A 76 -6.27 5.27 -7.78
CA ALA A 76 -6.02 4.70 -9.11
C ALA A 76 -5.55 3.23 -9.01
N LYS A 77 -4.67 2.94 -8.04
CA LYS A 77 -4.21 1.57 -7.79
C LYS A 77 -5.33 0.65 -7.34
N ARG A 78 -6.21 1.09 -6.43
CA ARG A 78 -7.37 0.30 -6.00
C ARG A 78 -8.34 0.04 -7.14
N ASP A 79 -8.60 1.03 -7.98
CA ASP A 79 -9.46 0.88 -9.15
C ASP A 79 -8.89 -0.17 -10.13
N ASP A 80 -7.58 -0.17 -10.38
CA ASP A 80 -6.89 -1.19 -11.17
C ASP A 80 -7.00 -2.59 -10.54
N ASP A 81 -6.78 -2.71 -9.23
CA ASP A 81 -6.88 -3.99 -8.52
C ASP A 81 -8.31 -4.55 -8.57
N HIS A 82 -9.33 -3.69 -8.46
CA HIS A 82 -10.75 -4.08 -8.63
C HIS A 82 -11.05 -4.54 -10.06
N LEU A 83 -10.55 -3.84 -11.08
CA LEU A 83 -10.72 -4.26 -12.47
C LEU A 83 -10.10 -5.64 -12.72
N ARG A 84 -8.91 -5.88 -12.19
CA ARG A 84 -8.20 -7.16 -12.32
C ARG A 84 -8.91 -8.29 -11.56
N ALA A 85 -9.40 -8.01 -10.36
CA ALA A 85 -10.20 -8.98 -9.59
C ALA A 85 -11.49 -9.36 -10.34
N ASN A 86 -12.16 -8.42 -11.01
CA ASN A 86 -13.33 -8.69 -11.85
C ASN A 86 -13.03 -9.64 -13.01
N LEU A 87 -11.77 -9.68 -13.51
CA LEU A 87 -11.39 -10.68 -14.51
C LEU A 87 -11.50 -12.10 -13.94
N ILE A 88 -10.97 -12.32 -12.73
CA ILE A 88 -11.05 -13.64 -12.07
C ILE A 88 -12.50 -14.01 -11.84
N ASP A 89 -13.31 -13.08 -11.33
CA ASP A 89 -14.73 -13.31 -11.05
C ASP A 89 -15.49 -13.74 -12.32
N ARG A 90 -15.26 -13.04 -13.43
CA ARG A 90 -15.85 -13.42 -14.73
C ARG A 90 -15.37 -14.77 -15.25
N LEU A 91 -14.09 -15.11 -15.06
CA LEU A 91 -13.56 -16.42 -15.47
C LEU A 91 -14.14 -17.56 -14.60
N LEU A 92 -14.45 -17.30 -13.34
CA LEU A 92 -15.12 -18.28 -12.46
C LEU A 92 -16.58 -18.51 -12.88
N ASP A 93 -17.28 -17.45 -13.26
CA ASP A 93 -18.69 -17.55 -13.70
C ASP A 93 -18.84 -18.07 -15.14
N GLN A 94 -17.87 -17.78 -16.00
CA GLN A 94 -17.86 -18.16 -17.43
C GLN A 94 -16.48 -18.69 -17.86
N PRO A 95 -16.15 -19.95 -17.51
CA PRO A 95 -14.81 -20.53 -17.77
C PRO A 95 -14.42 -20.57 -19.25
N ASP A 96 -15.40 -20.68 -20.14
CA ASP A 96 -15.20 -20.76 -21.59
C ASP A 96 -15.19 -19.38 -22.28
N MET A 97 -15.20 -18.29 -21.51
CA MET A 97 -15.18 -16.94 -22.06
C MET A 97 -13.88 -16.70 -22.85
N PRO A 98 -13.95 -16.32 -24.13
CA PRO A 98 -12.75 -15.99 -24.87
C PRO A 98 -12.14 -14.68 -24.35
N VAL A 99 -10.90 -14.74 -23.89
CA VAL A 99 -10.14 -13.57 -23.41
C VAL A 99 -9.05 -13.25 -24.42
N SER A 100 -9.22 -12.18 -25.18
CA SER A 100 -8.19 -11.71 -26.10
C SER A 100 -7.09 -10.93 -25.39
N GLN A 101 -5.91 -10.87 -25.98
CA GLN A 101 -4.81 -10.05 -25.49
C GLN A 101 -5.18 -8.56 -25.44
N ASP A 102 -5.94 -8.08 -26.41
CA ASP A 102 -6.42 -6.69 -26.45
C ASP A 102 -7.38 -6.41 -25.29
N THR A 103 -8.26 -7.34 -24.94
CA THR A 103 -9.14 -7.24 -23.79
C THR A 103 -8.36 -7.18 -22.48
N LEU A 104 -7.35 -8.05 -22.31
CA LEU A 104 -6.49 -8.02 -21.12
C LEU A 104 -5.77 -6.68 -20.96
N THR A 105 -5.27 -6.13 -22.06
CA THR A 105 -4.49 -4.89 -22.02
C THR A 105 -5.38 -3.66 -21.88
N SER A 106 -6.48 -3.56 -22.64
CA SER A 106 -7.30 -2.35 -22.70
C SER A 106 -8.31 -2.22 -21.57
N ILE A 107 -8.88 -3.33 -21.08
CA ILE A 107 -9.90 -3.33 -20.04
C ILE A 107 -9.28 -3.57 -18.66
N TYR A 108 -8.42 -4.59 -18.55
CA TYR A 108 -7.88 -5.01 -17.26
C TYR A 108 -6.48 -4.45 -16.97
N HIS A 109 -5.94 -3.63 -17.85
CA HIS A 109 -4.60 -3.02 -17.75
C HIS A 109 -3.50 -4.06 -17.47
N LEU A 110 -3.70 -5.30 -17.94
CA LEU A 110 -2.75 -6.39 -17.82
C LEU A 110 -1.83 -6.44 -19.05
N LYS A 111 -0.54 -6.29 -18.81
CA LYS A 111 0.44 -6.45 -19.88
C LYS A 111 0.67 -7.95 -20.09
N ALA A 112 0.30 -8.46 -21.27
CA ALA A 112 0.66 -9.83 -21.66
C ALA A 112 2.20 -9.96 -21.63
N ARG A 113 2.72 -10.73 -20.67
CA ARG A 113 4.15 -10.96 -20.49
C ARG A 113 4.47 -12.40 -20.83
N GLN A 114 5.63 -12.63 -21.44
CA GLN A 114 6.15 -13.99 -21.60
C GLN A 114 6.43 -14.61 -20.23
N GLY A 115 6.12 -15.90 -20.09
CA GLY A 115 6.35 -16.64 -18.85
C GLY A 115 5.24 -17.63 -18.55
N VAL A 116 5.27 -18.16 -17.35
CA VAL A 116 4.26 -19.08 -16.83
C VAL A 116 3.12 -18.28 -16.22
N TYR A 117 1.89 -18.63 -16.57
CA TYR A 117 0.70 -18.20 -15.89
C TYR A 117 0.20 -19.35 -15.01
N GLN A 118 0.02 -19.09 -13.74
CA GLN A 118 -0.47 -20.08 -12.78
C GLN A 118 -1.67 -19.54 -12.04
N ALA A 119 -2.80 -20.23 -12.13
CA ALA A 119 -3.94 -20.00 -11.28
C ALA A 119 -3.79 -20.82 -10.00
N PHE A 120 -4.29 -20.28 -8.88
CA PHE A 120 -4.37 -20.97 -7.61
C PHE A 120 -5.63 -20.57 -6.84
N CYS A 121 -6.01 -21.41 -5.89
CA CYS A 121 -7.11 -21.16 -4.98
C CYS A 121 -6.68 -21.58 -3.57
N VAL A 122 -6.91 -20.68 -2.61
CA VAL A 122 -6.69 -20.93 -1.18
C VAL A 122 -8.05 -20.92 -0.50
N LYS A 123 -8.43 -22.03 0.10
CA LYS A 123 -9.62 -22.09 0.96
C LYS A 123 -9.21 -21.81 2.40
N VAL A 124 -9.94 -20.92 3.06
CA VAL A 124 -9.75 -20.66 4.48
C VAL A 124 -10.73 -21.52 5.27
N ASP A 125 -10.19 -22.39 6.13
CA ASP A 125 -11.02 -23.20 7.05
C ASP A 125 -11.00 -22.52 8.43
N TYR A 126 -12.12 -21.98 8.82
CA TYR A 126 -12.28 -21.27 10.10
C TYR A 126 -12.32 -22.20 11.32
N GLY A 127 -12.03 -23.48 11.16
CA GLY A 127 -11.97 -24.47 12.22
C GLY A 127 -13.17 -24.40 13.15
N ARG A 128 -14.23 -25.16 12.92
CA ARG A 128 -15.33 -25.31 13.89
C ARG A 128 -14.73 -25.81 15.20
N LYS A 129 -14.54 -24.93 16.18
CA LYS A 129 -14.30 -25.35 17.56
C LYS A 129 -15.57 -26.06 18.00
N ILE A 130 -15.59 -27.39 17.83
CA ILE A 130 -16.54 -28.23 18.52
C ILE A 130 -16.13 -28.12 19.99
N ILE A 131 -16.80 -27.25 20.73
CA ILE A 131 -16.74 -27.27 22.17
C ILE A 131 -17.51 -28.56 22.54
N SER A 132 -16.77 -29.66 22.70
CA SER A 132 -17.31 -30.86 23.37
C SER A 132 -17.71 -30.41 24.76
N GLY A 133 -19.00 -30.16 24.93
CA GLY A 133 -19.58 -29.79 26.21
C GLY A 133 -19.29 -30.90 27.21
N GLY A 134 -18.51 -30.56 28.24
CA GLY A 134 -18.44 -31.33 29.43
C GLY A 134 -19.86 -31.61 29.94
N ARG A 135 -20.19 -32.86 30.17
CA ARG A 135 -21.40 -33.36 30.78
C ARG A 135 -21.65 -32.58 32.08
N MET A 136 -22.64 -31.74 32.12
CA MET A 136 -23.29 -31.30 33.33
C MET A 136 -24.80 -31.52 33.17
N ASP A 137 -25.29 -32.27 34.14
CA ASP A 137 -26.69 -32.58 34.49
C ASP A 137 -27.79 -31.81 33.73
N GLY A 138 -28.57 -32.58 33.01
CA GLY A 138 -30.03 -32.60 33.01
C GLY A 138 -30.78 -31.32 32.69
N THR A 139 -30.43 -30.54 31.65
CA THR A 139 -31.36 -29.64 30.99
C THR A 139 -30.97 -29.50 29.50
N THR A 140 -31.94 -29.85 28.66
CA THR A 140 -31.86 -29.79 27.20
C THR A 140 -31.70 -28.35 26.75
N GLY A 141 -30.48 -27.86 26.71
CA GLY A 141 -30.10 -26.57 26.11
C GLY A 141 -29.61 -26.83 24.69
N MET A 142 -30.33 -26.31 23.69
CA MET A 142 -29.90 -26.28 22.30
C MET A 142 -28.44 -25.81 22.22
N ALA A 143 -27.57 -26.66 21.63
CA ALA A 143 -26.23 -26.27 21.29
C ALA A 143 -26.31 -25.11 20.28
N GLY A 144 -26.11 -23.91 20.77
CA GLY A 144 -26.03 -22.72 19.91
C GLY A 144 -24.77 -22.82 19.06
N GLU A 145 -24.94 -23.07 17.78
CA GLU A 145 -23.90 -22.80 16.80
C GLU A 145 -23.54 -21.33 16.93
N ARG A 146 -22.39 -21.01 17.48
CA ARG A 146 -21.82 -19.66 17.36
C ARG A 146 -21.33 -19.54 15.93
N GLU A 147 -22.14 -18.94 15.07
CA GLU A 147 -21.68 -18.39 13.81
C GLU A 147 -20.49 -17.47 14.11
N ILE A 148 -19.37 -17.75 13.47
CA ILE A 148 -18.25 -16.79 13.41
C ILE A 148 -18.84 -15.55 12.75
N SER A 149 -18.81 -14.41 13.43
CA SER A 149 -19.34 -13.19 12.88
C SER A 149 -18.69 -12.91 11.52
N SER A 150 -19.48 -12.50 10.53
CA SER A 150 -19.00 -12.15 9.18
C SER A 150 -17.76 -11.24 9.21
N THR A 151 -17.72 -10.31 10.14
CA THR A 151 -16.59 -9.43 10.42
C THR A 151 -15.29 -10.17 10.75
N SER A 152 -15.36 -11.32 11.44
CA SER A 152 -14.16 -12.10 11.78
C SER A 152 -13.63 -12.87 10.57
N SER A 153 -14.51 -13.32 9.68
CA SER A 153 -14.12 -14.01 8.45
C SER A 153 -13.49 -13.06 7.43
N GLU A 154 -14.09 -11.89 7.24
CA GLU A 154 -13.56 -10.85 6.35
C GLU A 154 -12.15 -10.39 6.76
N VAL A 155 -11.93 -10.15 8.07
CA VAL A 155 -10.61 -9.76 8.59
C VAL A 155 -9.58 -10.86 8.37
N LEU A 156 -9.95 -12.15 8.51
CA LEU A 156 -9.04 -13.25 8.27
C LEU A 156 -8.70 -13.40 6.78
N MET A 157 -9.70 -13.26 5.91
CA MET A 157 -9.50 -13.29 4.45
C MET A 157 -8.57 -12.16 3.98
N GLU A 158 -8.70 -10.97 4.56
CA GLU A 158 -7.80 -9.86 4.24
C GLU A 158 -6.36 -10.12 4.71
N LYS A 159 -6.17 -10.75 5.86
CA LYS A 159 -4.83 -11.18 6.31
C LYS A 159 -4.22 -12.24 5.37
N VAL A 160 -5.04 -13.17 4.87
CA VAL A 160 -4.62 -14.15 3.87
C VAL A 160 -4.15 -13.45 2.60
N ARG A 161 -4.94 -12.50 2.11
CA ARG A 161 -4.59 -11.68 0.94
C ARG A 161 -3.27 -10.93 1.16
N GLU A 162 -3.14 -10.21 2.27
CA GLU A 162 -1.90 -9.48 2.61
C GLU A 162 -0.67 -10.39 2.68
N ALA A 163 -0.81 -11.60 3.25
CA ALA A 163 0.28 -12.56 3.33
C ALA A 163 0.69 -13.07 1.94
N LEU A 164 -0.27 -13.38 1.07
CA LEU A 164 -0.02 -13.78 -0.30
C LEU A 164 0.64 -12.64 -1.09
N GLU A 165 0.14 -11.41 -0.99
CA GLU A 165 0.74 -10.25 -1.64
C GLU A 165 2.19 -10.04 -1.20
N ARG A 166 2.46 -10.08 0.10
CA ARG A 166 3.81 -9.85 0.65
C ARG A 166 4.81 -10.88 0.16
N ASN A 167 4.42 -12.15 0.10
CA ASN A 167 5.32 -13.24 -0.21
C ASN A 167 5.47 -13.50 -1.72
N LEU A 168 4.44 -13.21 -2.52
CA LEU A 168 4.42 -13.56 -3.95
C LEU A 168 4.75 -12.37 -4.86
N LYS A 169 4.51 -11.14 -4.42
CA LYS A 169 4.67 -9.95 -5.25
C LYS A 169 6.12 -9.70 -5.70
N ASN A 170 7.09 -10.05 -4.87
CA ASN A 170 8.51 -9.83 -5.20
C ASN A 170 9.02 -10.82 -6.25
N ASP A 171 8.50 -12.05 -6.24
CA ASP A 171 8.92 -13.14 -7.12
C ASP A 171 8.06 -13.22 -8.40
N SER A 172 6.95 -12.49 -8.43
CA SER A 172 6.03 -12.46 -9.59
C SER A 172 6.12 -11.15 -10.36
N ARG A 173 5.90 -11.23 -11.66
CA ARG A 173 5.76 -10.06 -12.54
C ARG A 173 4.37 -9.45 -12.49
N GLU A 174 3.38 -10.30 -12.25
CA GLU A 174 1.97 -9.94 -12.10
C GLU A 174 1.35 -10.85 -11.05
N LEU A 175 0.57 -10.28 -10.15
CA LEU A 175 -0.22 -10.99 -9.16
C LEU A 175 -1.60 -10.35 -9.12
N ILE A 176 -2.63 -11.15 -9.35
CA ILE A 176 -4.02 -10.75 -9.24
C ILE A 176 -4.66 -11.62 -8.17
N LEU A 177 -5.37 -11.02 -7.24
CA LEU A 177 -6.09 -11.71 -6.17
C LEU A 177 -7.56 -11.28 -6.15
N LEU A 178 -8.44 -12.24 -5.91
CA LEU A 178 -9.86 -12.04 -5.66
C LEU A 178 -10.27 -12.83 -4.42
N ILE A 179 -10.93 -12.18 -3.49
CA ILE A 179 -11.63 -12.84 -2.38
C ILE A 179 -13.09 -13.00 -2.79
N ARG A 180 -13.58 -14.24 -2.75
CA ARG A 180 -15.00 -14.57 -2.98
C ARG A 180 -15.40 -15.70 -2.03
N ASP A 181 -16.34 -15.42 -1.15
CA ASP A 181 -16.75 -16.31 -0.07
C ASP A 181 -15.55 -16.71 0.84
N ASP A 182 -15.34 -18.00 1.08
CA ASP A 182 -14.24 -18.53 1.88
C ASP A 182 -12.97 -18.85 1.07
N TYR A 183 -12.89 -18.30 -0.15
CA TYR A 183 -11.80 -18.60 -1.07
C TYR A 183 -11.04 -17.34 -1.46
N CYS A 184 -9.72 -17.46 -1.53
CA CYS A 184 -8.85 -16.49 -2.19
C CYS A 184 -8.33 -17.11 -3.50
N TYR A 185 -8.80 -16.58 -4.62
CA TYR A 185 -8.36 -16.96 -5.96
C TYR A 185 -7.21 -16.07 -6.39
N GLY A 186 -6.26 -16.62 -7.11
CA GLY A 186 -5.16 -15.84 -7.63
C GLY A 186 -4.68 -16.29 -8.99
N ILE A 187 -4.13 -15.34 -9.74
CA ILE A 187 -3.39 -15.57 -10.99
C ILE A 187 -2.00 -14.94 -10.83
N LEU A 188 -0.98 -15.75 -11.07
CA LEU A 188 0.42 -15.35 -11.06
C LEU A 188 0.99 -15.39 -12.47
N ASN A 189 1.83 -14.40 -12.83
CA ASN A 189 2.75 -14.49 -13.95
C ASN A 189 4.19 -14.38 -13.46
N TYR A 190 5.04 -15.31 -13.88
CA TYR A 190 6.45 -15.34 -13.51
C TYR A 190 7.32 -15.97 -14.62
N PRO A 191 8.62 -15.67 -14.67
CA PRO A 191 9.54 -16.36 -15.57
C PRO A 191 9.71 -17.82 -15.16
N GLU A 192 9.92 -18.72 -16.13
CA GLU A 192 10.11 -20.16 -15.83
C GLU A 192 11.27 -20.42 -14.86
N SER A 193 12.30 -19.56 -14.87
CA SER A 193 13.44 -19.61 -13.94
C SER A 193 13.03 -19.44 -12.47
N GLU A 194 11.91 -18.76 -12.18
CA GLU A 194 11.45 -18.45 -10.82
C GLU A 194 10.44 -19.47 -10.27
N LYS A 195 10.14 -20.52 -11.01
CA LYS A 195 9.14 -21.52 -10.65
C LYS A 195 9.34 -22.17 -9.27
N GLU A 196 10.57 -22.50 -8.92
CA GLU A 196 10.89 -23.09 -7.62
C GLU A 196 10.85 -22.06 -6.48
N SER A 197 11.19 -20.79 -6.75
CA SER A 197 11.05 -19.69 -5.80
C SER A 197 9.58 -19.46 -5.48
N ILE A 198 8.74 -19.33 -6.49
CA ILE A 198 7.28 -19.17 -6.34
C ILE A 198 6.67 -20.32 -5.54
N ARG A 199 7.04 -21.57 -5.82
CA ARG A 199 6.57 -22.73 -5.05
C ARG A 199 6.91 -22.64 -3.56
N ARG A 200 8.13 -22.21 -3.24
CA ARG A 200 8.56 -22.01 -1.85
C ARG A 200 7.79 -20.88 -1.18
N SER A 201 7.65 -19.76 -1.84
CA SER A 201 6.91 -18.59 -1.36
C SER A 201 5.43 -18.89 -1.12
N MET A 202 4.78 -19.66 -2.01
CA MET A 202 3.40 -20.14 -1.81
C MET A 202 3.28 -21.04 -0.58
N LYS A 203 4.19 -22.01 -0.41
CA LYS A 203 4.20 -22.89 0.78
C LYS A 203 4.42 -22.10 2.07
N SER A 204 5.35 -21.15 2.07
CA SER A 204 5.62 -20.28 3.22
C SER A 204 4.40 -19.46 3.61
N SER A 205 3.68 -18.91 2.62
CA SER A 205 2.45 -18.14 2.87
C SER A 205 1.38 -18.96 3.58
N LEU A 206 1.24 -20.23 3.22
CA LEU A 206 0.25 -21.13 3.81
C LEU A 206 0.65 -21.68 5.20
N THR A 207 1.93 -21.64 5.55
CA THR A 207 2.44 -22.18 6.83
C THR A 207 2.46 -21.11 7.93
N GLN A 208 2.45 -19.82 7.56
CA GLN A 208 2.49 -18.69 8.50
C GLN A 208 1.09 -18.19 8.92
N MET A 209 0.05 -18.83 8.46
CA MET A 209 -1.37 -18.58 8.81
C MET A 209 -1.85 -19.55 9.89
#